data_ac4c1aadfdd6e33f5a854d8cf7c44450
#
_entry.id   ac4c1aadfdd6e33f5a854d8cf7c44450
#
_cell.length_a   1.000
_cell.length_b   1.000
_cell.length_c   1.000
_cell.angle_alpha   90.00
_cell.angle_beta   90.00
_cell.angle_gamma   90.00
#
_symmetry.space_group_name_H-M   'P 1'
#
loop_
_entity.id
_entity.type
_entity.pdbx_description
1 polymer ?
#
loop_
_entity_poly.entity_id
_entity_poly.type
_entity_poly.pdbx_seq_one_letter_code
_entity_poly.pdbx_strand_id
1 'polypeptide(L)'
;MAKNFIKNLFGRDKDTDRPTATQQQAAEGNDVKAEKIDYIAQQQTIIDAVLANITGMVQQFGIRTSEYTLLLYINEMMLFQSCKDVAFKAELVERLLMDCNYTFAGVEVMEGMPPANFSSRQLTSHAYMCLTSNQMVVDRKACLTAMEGSLVDDKVILDSSIIATLPGQRMNIGIGKKIKLQSGVIRINHIAVDDNPQGEHFDQNKYVSRSHAYITFNENEGFVLTVELGGTPAGKHRTMVFRNNKEIRMDIPGMAVPLENGDQIILSREVTLYFGILNND
;
A
#
# COMPACT_ATOMS: atom_id res chain seq x y z
N MET A 1 -10.32 51.24 -12.05
CA MET A 1 -11.76 51.07 -11.79
C MET A 1 -11.97 49.81 -10.98
N ALA A 2 -11.87 49.91 -9.67
CA ALA A 2 -12.17 48.83 -8.76
C ALA A 2 -12.39 49.42 -7.36
N LYS A 3 -13.57 49.94 -7.13
CA LYS A 3 -14.11 50.31 -5.82
C LYS A 3 -15.62 50.20 -5.97
N ASN A 4 -16.24 49.29 -5.24
CA ASN A 4 -17.65 49.22 -4.84
C ASN A 4 -18.14 47.76 -4.79
N PHE A 5 -17.66 47.02 -3.78
CA PHE A 5 -18.33 45.75 -3.42
C PHE A 5 -18.22 45.40 -1.93
N ILE A 6 -18.06 46.39 -1.06
CA ILE A 6 -18.10 46.19 0.39
C ILE A 6 -18.96 47.28 0.99
N LYS A 7 -20.28 47.14 0.90
CA LYS A 7 -21.20 48.03 1.62
C LYS A 7 -22.61 47.45 1.75
N ASN A 8 -22.78 46.22 2.15
CA ASN A 8 -24.12 45.70 2.51
C ASN A 8 -24.04 44.53 3.53
N LEU A 9 -23.23 44.66 4.56
CA LEU A 9 -23.18 43.62 5.61
C LEU A 9 -23.31 44.16 7.04
N PHE A 10 -23.64 45.44 7.23
CA PHE A 10 -23.92 45.95 8.57
C PHE A 10 -24.98 47.06 8.48
N GLY A 11 -26.23 46.67 8.60
CA GLY A 11 -27.38 47.54 8.85
C GLY A 11 -28.04 47.13 10.16
N ARG A 12 -27.67 47.83 11.23
CA ARG A 12 -28.49 47.90 12.44
C ARG A 12 -29.72 48.71 12.13
N ASP A 13 -30.86 48.27 12.64
CA ASP A 13 -31.84 49.20 13.22
C ASP A 13 -32.59 48.53 14.37
N LYS A 14 -32.64 49.29 15.45
CA LYS A 14 -33.47 49.09 16.65
C LYS A 14 -34.89 49.55 16.33
N ASP A 15 -35.89 48.89 16.90
CA ASP A 15 -36.83 49.51 17.84
C ASP A 15 -37.93 48.54 18.31
N THR A 16 -38.04 48.47 19.60
CA THR A 16 -39.20 48.41 20.50
C THR A 16 -40.52 47.88 19.92
N ASP A 17 -41.03 46.80 20.54
CA ASP A 17 -42.25 46.85 21.32
C ASP A 17 -42.52 45.53 22.02
N ARG A 18 -42.72 45.58 23.34
CA ARG A 18 -43.34 44.56 24.17
C ARG A 18 -44.85 44.78 24.14
N PRO A 19 -45.71 43.73 24.06
CA PRO A 19 -46.39 43.37 25.28
C PRO A 19 -46.71 41.90 25.50
N THR A 20 -46.78 41.52 26.77
CA THR A 20 -47.72 40.69 27.54
C THR A 20 -47.98 39.25 27.14
N ALA A 21 -47.49 38.42 28.02
CA ALA A 21 -48.15 37.36 28.80
C ALA A 21 -49.08 36.32 28.14
N THR A 22 -48.78 35.10 28.51
CA THR A 22 -49.65 33.95 28.71
C THR A 22 -49.87 33.04 27.52
N GLN A 23 -49.09 31.96 27.52
CA GLN A 23 -49.63 30.59 27.53
C GLN A 23 -48.49 29.56 27.70
N GLN A 24 -48.44 28.97 28.86
CA GLN A 24 -47.70 27.73 29.11
C GLN A 24 -48.36 26.63 28.26
N GLN A 25 -47.68 26.18 27.23
CA GLN A 25 -47.89 24.83 26.69
C GLN A 25 -46.66 24.02 27.02
N ALA A 26 -46.87 23.01 27.82
CA ALA A 26 -45.93 21.98 28.14
C ALA A 26 -45.36 21.37 26.85
N ALA A 27 -44.11 21.69 26.54
CA ALA A 27 -43.33 20.87 25.61
C ALA A 27 -42.97 19.59 26.39
N GLU A 28 -43.63 18.51 26.05
CA GLU A 28 -43.20 17.17 26.42
C GLU A 28 -41.74 17.02 25.90
N GLY A 29 -40.81 17.06 26.83
CA GLY A 29 -39.45 16.70 26.56
C GLY A 29 -39.38 15.24 26.14
N ASN A 30 -39.19 15.00 24.87
CA ASN A 30 -38.65 13.73 24.40
C ASN A 30 -37.26 13.63 24.98
N ASP A 31 -37.15 13.10 26.19
CA ASP A 31 -35.91 12.53 26.71
C ASP A 31 -35.54 11.35 25.78
N VAL A 32 -34.84 11.64 24.72
CA VAL A 32 -34.06 10.64 24.01
C VAL A 32 -33.00 10.21 25.04
N LYS A 33 -33.31 9.14 25.80
CA LYS A 33 -32.33 8.44 26.59
C LYS A 33 -31.21 8.08 25.63
N ALA A 34 -30.11 8.80 25.70
CA ALA A 34 -28.86 8.42 25.02
C ALA A 34 -28.60 6.98 25.50
N GLU A 35 -28.75 6.03 24.61
CA GLU A 35 -28.42 4.64 24.84
C GLU A 35 -26.97 4.60 25.25
N LYS A 36 -26.69 4.23 26.49
CA LYS A 36 -25.32 4.13 26.98
C LYS A 36 -24.64 3.01 26.21
N ILE A 37 -23.80 3.37 25.26
CA ILE A 37 -23.08 2.40 24.43
C ILE A 37 -22.25 1.53 25.36
N ASP A 38 -22.52 0.23 25.35
CA ASP A 38 -21.77 -0.76 26.11
C ASP A 38 -20.55 -1.23 25.30
N TYR A 39 -19.44 -0.54 25.50
CA TYR A 39 -18.18 -0.89 24.80
C TYR A 39 -17.65 -2.26 25.22
N ILE A 40 -17.96 -2.76 26.42
CA ILE A 40 -17.57 -4.10 26.87
C ILE A 40 -18.29 -5.16 26.05
N ALA A 41 -19.60 -5.00 25.85
CA ALA A 41 -20.36 -5.90 24.99
C ALA A 41 -19.88 -5.85 23.53
N GLN A 42 -19.46 -4.68 23.03
CA GLN A 42 -18.90 -4.55 21.70
C GLN A 42 -17.51 -5.22 21.59
N GLN A 43 -16.66 -5.10 22.60
CA GLN A 43 -15.37 -5.82 22.66
C GLN A 43 -15.60 -7.33 22.58
N GLN A 44 -16.53 -7.86 23.36
CA GLN A 44 -16.86 -9.28 23.33
C GLN A 44 -17.36 -9.72 21.96
N THR A 45 -18.21 -8.91 21.33
CA THR A 45 -18.69 -9.15 19.96
C THR A 45 -17.54 -9.22 18.96
N ILE A 46 -16.51 -8.36 19.11
CA ILE A 46 -15.32 -8.39 18.24
C ILE A 46 -14.53 -9.67 18.48
N ILE A 47 -14.29 -10.05 19.73
CA ILE A 47 -13.58 -11.29 20.07
C ILE A 47 -14.28 -12.48 19.42
N ASP A 48 -15.57 -12.63 19.64
CA ASP A 48 -16.36 -13.74 19.09
C ASP A 48 -16.33 -13.75 17.56
N ALA A 49 -16.39 -12.57 16.92
CA ALA A 49 -16.28 -12.46 15.48
C ALA A 49 -14.89 -12.82 14.95
N VAL A 50 -13.81 -12.49 15.67
CA VAL A 50 -12.45 -12.95 15.34
C VAL A 50 -12.40 -14.47 15.40
N LEU A 51 -12.81 -15.07 16.50
CA LEU A 51 -12.78 -16.52 16.69
C LEU A 51 -13.58 -17.28 15.61
N ALA A 52 -14.74 -16.77 15.24
CA ALA A 52 -15.58 -17.34 14.20
C ALA A 52 -14.95 -17.28 12.79
N ASN A 53 -14.07 -16.32 12.53
CA ASN A 53 -13.52 -16.09 11.19
C ASN A 53 -12.06 -16.51 11.01
N ILE A 54 -11.28 -16.56 12.09
CA ILE A 54 -9.82 -16.74 12.03
C ILE A 54 -9.42 -18.11 11.43
N THR A 55 -10.13 -19.17 11.78
CA THR A 55 -9.85 -20.52 11.27
C THR A 55 -9.97 -20.57 9.75
N GLY A 56 -11.01 -19.92 9.19
CA GLY A 56 -11.19 -19.85 7.74
C GLY A 56 -10.04 -19.09 7.05
N MET A 57 -9.54 -17.99 7.64
CA MET A 57 -8.43 -17.24 7.10
C MET A 57 -7.11 -18.04 7.18
N VAL A 58 -6.82 -18.65 8.30
CA VAL A 58 -5.61 -19.48 8.48
C VAL A 58 -5.57 -20.63 7.47
N GLN A 59 -6.69 -21.30 7.25
CA GLN A 59 -6.80 -22.40 6.28
C GLN A 59 -6.70 -21.90 4.84
N GLN A 60 -7.38 -20.79 4.52
CA GLN A 60 -7.36 -20.21 3.17
C GLN A 60 -5.95 -19.83 2.73
N PHE A 61 -5.15 -19.28 3.63
CA PHE A 61 -3.79 -18.83 3.33
C PHE A 61 -2.72 -19.89 3.62
N GLY A 62 -3.06 -21.02 4.27
CA GLY A 62 -2.12 -22.09 4.59
C GLY A 62 -0.97 -21.63 5.49
N ILE A 63 -1.21 -20.69 6.40
CA ILE A 63 -0.19 -20.00 7.20
C ILE A 63 0.11 -20.71 8.52
N ARG A 64 1.33 -20.49 9.03
CA ARG A 64 1.71 -20.78 10.40
C ARG A 64 1.45 -19.54 11.25
N THR A 65 0.47 -19.59 12.14
CA THR A 65 0.03 -18.42 12.92
C THR A 65 1.14 -17.78 13.74
N SER A 66 2.13 -18.55 14.22
CA SER A 66 3.29 -18.02 14.96
C SER A 66 4.21 -17.10 14.14
N GLU A 67 4.06 -17.08 12.82
CA GLU A 67 4.82 -16.21 11.90
C GLU A 67 4.05 -14.96 11.51
N TYR A 68 2.82 -14.78 12.04
CA TYR A 68 1.93 -13.70 11.66
C TYR A 68 1.47 -12.89 12.87
N THR A 69 1.28 -11.59 12.66
CA THR A 69 0.57 -10.70 13.58
C THR A 69 -0.88 -10.56 13.12
N LEU A 70 -1.80 -10.67 14.06
CA LEU A 70 -3.20 -10.35 13.87
C LEU A 70 -3.40 -8.85 14.07
N LEU A 71 -3.85 -8.15 13.02
CA LEU A 71 -4.21 -6.74 13.07
C LEU A 71 -5.72 -6.57 13.13
N LEU A 72 -6.20 -5.83 14.11
CA LEU A 72 -7.60 -5.41 14.22
C LEU A 72 -7.69 -3.91 13.91
N TYR A 73 -8.37 -3.56 12.84
CA TYR A 73 -8.68 -2.18 12.47
C TYR A 73 -10.07 -1.82 12.98
N ILE A 74 -10.15 -0.71 13.71
CA ILE A 74 -11.40 -0.22 14.31
C ILE A 74 -11.62 1.22 13.87
N ASN A 75 -12.71 1.46 13.14
CA ASN A 75 -13.03 2.74 12.52
C ASN A 75 -13.94 3.65 13.40
N GLU A 76 -14.26 3.23 14.61
CA GLU A 76 -14.98 4.02 15.60
C GLU A 76 -14.04 4.34 16.76
N MET A 77 -13.81 5.64 17.03
CA MET A 77 -12.75 6.13 17.92
C MET A 77 -12.90 5.62 19.35
N MET A 78 -14.09 5.68 19.93
CA MET A 78 -14.28 5.28 21.34
C MET A 78 -14.12 3.77 21.52
N LEU A 79 -14.60 2.99 20.54
CA LEU A 79 -14.40 1.56 20.52
C LEU A 79 -12.93 1.20 20.32
N PHE A 80 -12.21 1.93 19.46
CA PHE A 80 -10.77 1.79 19.28
C PHE A 80 -10.05 2.02 20.60
N GLN A 81 -10.34 3.11 21.30
CA GLN A 81 -9.70 3.40 22.60
C GLN A 81 -9.97 2.29 23.63
N SER A 82 -11.18 1.73 23.65
CA SER A 82 -11.50 0.61 24.53
C SER A 82 -10.77 -0.68 24.14
N CYS A 83 -10.65 -1.00 22.85
CA CYS A 83 -9.97 -2.21 22.36
C CYS A 83 -8.44 -2.10 22.37
N LYS A 84 -7.89 -0.89 22.45
CA LYS A 84 -6.44 -0.67 22.58
C LYS A 84 -5.89 -1.12 23.94
N ASP A 85 -6.76 -1.31 24.94
CA ASP A 85 -6.38 -1.71 26.28
C ASP A 85 -5.64 -3.06 26.29
N VAL A 86 -4.69 -3.17 27.19
CA VAL A 86 -3.90 -4.39 27.41
C VAL A 86 -4.80 -5.56 27.81
N ALA A 87 -5.86 -5.32 28.59
CA ALA A 87 -6.79 -6.34 29.02
C ALA A 87 -7.54 -6.98 27.84
N PHE A 88 -8.04 -6.17 26.91
CA PHE A 88 -8.70 -6.67 25.71
C PHE A 88 -7.76 -7.54 24.84
N LYS A 89 -6.54 -7.07 24.63
CA LYS A 89 -5.54 -7.83 23.85
C LYS A 89 -5.19 -9.16 24.54
N ALA A 90 -5.01 -9.14 25.86
CA ALA A 90 -4.70 -10.34 26.62
C ALA A 90 -5.83 -11.36 26.53
N GLU A 91 -7.08 -10.94 26.70
CA GLU A 91 -8.26 -11.80 26.58
C GLU A 91 -8.36 -12.40 25.17
N LEU A 92 -8.18 -11.58 24.13
CA LEU A 92 -8.21 -12.07 22.76
C LEU A 92 -7.12 -13.12 22.48
N VAL A 93 -5.89 -12.88 22.96
CA VAL A 93 -4.78 -13.85 22.81
C VAL A 93 -5.09 -15.14 23.54
N GLU A 94 -5.60 -15.08 24.77
CA GLU A 94 -6.00 -16.24 25.56
C GLU A 94 -7.09 -17.06 24.84
N ARG A 95 -8.13 -16.40 24.33
CA ARG A 95 -9.23 -17.05 23.62
C ARG A 95 -8.77 -17.66 22.29
N LEU A 96 -7.88 -17.00 21.54
CA LEU A 96 -7.27 -17.57 20.32
C LEU A 96 -6.50 -18.86 20.60
N LEU A 97 -5.77 -18.89 21.72
CA LEU A 97 -5.06 -20.11 22.14
C LEU A 97 -6.02 -21.20 22.60
N MET A 98 -6.96 -20.86 23.48
CA MET A 98 -7.81 -21.86 24.13
C MET A 98 -8.87 -22.44 23.19
N ASP A 99 -9.53 -21.58 22.37
CA ASP A 99 -10.66 -21.99 21.55
C ASP A 99 -10.25 -22.44 20.14
N CYS A 100 -9.15 -21.89 19.60
CA CYS A 100 -8.70 -22.17 18.24
C CYS A 100 -7.34 -22.90 18.17
N ASN A 101 -6.61 -22.98 19.27
CA ASN A 101 -5.24 -23.48 19.32
C ASN A 101 -4.28 -22.70 18.40
N TYR A 102 -4.47 -21.39 18.30
CA TYR A 102 -3.64 -20.49 17.52
C TYR A 102 -2.80 -19.60 18.42
N THR A 103 -1.51 -19.56 18.12
CA THR A 103 -0.56 -18.61 18.73
C THR A 103 -0.05 -17.70 17.64
N PHE A 104 -0.42 -16.42 17.72
CA PHE A 104 0.10 -15.39 16.83
C PHE A 104 1.37 -14.78 17.41
N ALA A 105 2.25 -14.28 16.55
CA ALA A 105 3.45 -13.58 16.98
C ALA A 105 3.13 -12.25 17.67
N GLY A 106 1.99 -11.66 17.33
CA GLY A 106 1.45 -10.47 17.98
C GLY A 106 -0.02 -10.27 17.67
N VAL A 107 -0.68 -9.47 18.51
CA VAL A 107 -2.02 -8.92 18.27
C VAL A 107 -1.95 -7.41 18.44
N GLU A 108 -2.30 -6.68 17.40
CA GLU A 108 -2.29 -5.23 17.42
C GLU A 108 -3.65 -4.65 17.03
N VAL A 109 -4.00 -3.54 17.68
CA VAL A 109 -5.23 -2.80 17.41
C VAL A 109 -4.87 -1.47 16.76
N MET A 110 -5.40 -1.25 15.57
CA MET A 110 -5.12 -0.11 14.70
C MET A 110 -6.37 0.76 14.57
N GLU A 111 -6.18 2.07 14.50
CA GLU A 111 -7.27 3.00 14.23
C GLU A 111 -7.58 3.09 12.74
N GLY A 112 -8.86 3.17 12.38
CA GLY A 112 -9.33 3.40 11.02
C GLY A 112 -9.67 2.15 10.23
N MET A 113 -9.50 2.25 8.91
CA MET A 113 -9.77 1.17 7.96
C MET A 113 -8.48 0.49 7.53
N PRO A 114 -8.51 -0.83 7.24
CA PRO A 114 -7.35 -1.49 6.69
C PRO A 114 -6.97 -0.87 5.33
N PRO A 115 -5.66 -0.77 5.03
CA PRO A 115 -5.20 -0.33 3.71
C PRO A 115 -5.76 -1.23 2.59
N ALA A 116 -6.02 -0.65 1.42
CA ALA A 116 -6.68 -1.35 0.31
C ALA A 116 -5.88 -2.56 -0.25
N ASN A 117 -4.59 -2.59 0.02
CA ASN A 117 -3.70 -3.70 -0.37
C ASN A 117 -3.68 -4.86 0.63
N PHE A 118 -4.34 -4.72 1.79
CA PHE A 118 -4.43 -5.80 2.77
C PHE A 118 -5.63 -6.69 2.48
N SER A 119 -5.41 -8.00 2.52
CA SER A 119 -6.52 -8.96 2.55
C SER A 119 -7.18 -8.88 3.91
N SER A 120 -8.28 -8.12 3.97
CA SER A 120 -9.01 -7.88 5.21
C SER A 120 -10.35 -8.59 5.23
N ARG A 121 -10.83 -8.94 6.43
CA ARG A 121 -12.18 -9.46 6.67
C ARG A 121 -12.92 -8.54 7.60
N GLN A 122 -14.10 -8.11 7.18
CA GLN A 122 -14.99 -7.35 8.05
C GLN A 122 -15.56 -8.27 9.12
N LEU A 123 -15.44 -7.87 10.37
CA LEU A 123 -15.95 -8.58 11.55
C LEU A 123 -17.31 -8.04 12.00
N THR A 124 -17.37 -6.72 12.11
CA THR A 124 -18.58 -5.96 12.47
C THR A 124 -18.69 -4.72 11.57
N SER A 125 -19.70 -3.87 11.79
CA SER A 125 -19.78 -2.57 11.09
C SER A 125 -18.58 -1.66 11.35
N HIS A 126 -17.86 -1.87 12.46
CA HIS A 126 -16.78 -0.99 12.93
C HIS A 126 -15.42 -1.68 13.10
N ALA A 127 -15.34 -2.98 12.82
CA ALA A 127 -14.13 -3.75 13.02
C ALA A 127 -13.78 -4.63 11.81
N TYR A 128 -12.49 -4.70 11.51
CA TYR A 128 -11.91 -5.51 10.44
C TYR A 128 -10.69 -6.24 10.99
N MET A 129 -10.41 -7.43 10.45
CA MET A 129 -9.20 -8.14 10.78
C MET A 129 -8.36 -8.40 9.53
N CYS A 130 -7.06 -8.36 9.71
CA CYS A 130 -6.05 -8.70 8.72
C CYS A 130 -4.99 -9.58 9.37
N LEU A 131 -4.31 -10.38 8.58
CA LEU A 131 -3.11 -11.11 8.99
C LEU A 131 -1.91 -10.51 8.25
N THR A 132 -0.90 -10.12 8.99
CA THR A 132 0.38 -9.68 8.43
C THR A 132 1.48 -10.62 8.87
N SER A 133 2.33 -11.02 7.95
CA SER A 133 3.48 -11.84 8.27
C SER A 133 4.40 -11.07 9.24
N ASN A 134 4.79 -11.74 10.32
CA ASN A 134 5.84 -11.26 11.24
C ASN A 134 7.25 -11.53 10.73
N GLN A 135 7.36 -12.14 9.56
CA GLN A 135 8.59 -11.88 8.86
C GLN A 135 8.69 -10.36 8.84
N MET A 136 9.54 -9.85 9.73
CA MET A 136 9.85 -8.42 9.82
C MET A 136 9.61 -7.87 8.42
N VAL A 137 8.97 -6.71 8.28
CA VAL A 137 9.26 -5.86 7.14
C VAL A 137 10.76 -5.60 7.27
N VAL A 138 11.52 -6.62 6.92
CA VAL A 138 12.95 -6.47 6.69
C VAL A 138 12.87 -5.50 5.54
N ASP A 139 13.24 -4.25 5.80
CA ASP A 139 13.48 -3.27 4.76
C ASP A 139 14.34 -3.99 3.73
N ARG A 140 13.68 -4.73 2.84
CA ARG A 140 14.41 -5.48 1.84
C ARG A 140 14.91 -4.46 0.87
N LYS A 141 16.22 -4.36 0.84
CA LYS A 141 16.93 -3.51 -0.08
C LYS A 141 17.60 -4.36 -1.12
N ALA A 142 17.51 -3.90 -2.34
CA ALA A 142 18.25 -4.45 -3.45
C ALA A 142 18.86 -3.30 -4.25
N CYS A 143 19.74 -3.60 -5.15
CA CYS A 143 20.28 -2.61 -6.07
C CYS A 143 20.24 -3.10 -7.50
N LEU A 144 20.09 -2.16 -8.40
CA LEU A 144 20.31 -2.34 -9.82
C LEU A 144 21.51 -1.53 -10.25
N THR A 145 22.41 -2.17 -11.00
CA THR A 145 23.56 -1.54 -11.63
C THR A 145 23.59 -1.93 -13.10
N ALA A 146 23.98 -1.04 -14.00
CA ALA A 146 24.16 -1.37 -15.40
C ALA A 146 25.44 -2.20 -15.57
N MET A 147 25.32 -3.32 -16.28
CA MET A 147 26.45 -4.11 -16.78
C MET A 147 26.78 -3.75 -18.23
N GLU A 148 25.73 -3.51 -19.02
CA GLU A 148 25.78 -3.04 -20.41
C GLU A 148 24.75 -1.93 -20.57
N GLY A 149 25.06 -0.93 -21.38
CA GLY A 149 24.31 0.31 -21.44
C GLY A 149 24.60 1.21 -20.24
N SER A 150 23.75 2.20 -19.97
CA SER A 150 23.91 3.08 -18.82
C SER A 150 22.56 3.48 -18.21
N LEU A 151 22.58 3.68 -16.90
CA LEU A 151 21.52 4.32 -16.15
C LEU A 151 21.87 5.79 -15.92
N VAL A 152 20.85 6.63 -15.70
CA VAL A 152 21.05 8.05 -15.30
C VAL A 152 21.75 8.13 -13.94
N ASP A 153 21.40 7.23 -13.02
CA ASP A 153 22.05 7.07 -11.73
C ASP A 153 22.87 5.76 -11.79
N ASP A 154 24.17 5.77 -11.53
CA ASP A 154 25.06 4.60 -11.65
C ASP A 154 24.55 3.37 -10.92
N LYS A 155 23.86 3.60 -9.81
CA LYS A 155 23.25 2.57 -8.97
C LYS A 155 21.87 3.03 -8.49
N VAL A 156 20.85 2.21 -8.70
CA VAL A 156 19.51 2.46 -8.19
C VAL A 156 19.23 1.53 -7.02
N ILE A 157 18.88 2.10 -5.87
CA ILE A 157 18.48 1.34 -4.69
C ILE A 157 16.97 1.07 -4.79
N LEU A 158 16.62 -0.19 -4.71
CA LEU A 158 15.26 -0.67 -4.53
C LEU A 158 15.04 -0.84 -3.02
N ASP A 159 14.15 -0.06 -2.46
CA ASP A 159 13.79 -0.12 -1.04
C ASP A 159 12.29 -0.41 -0.95
N SER A 160 11.94 -1.52 -0.30
CA SER A 160 10.54 -1.97 -0.18
C SER A 160 9.65 -0.92 0.49
N SER A 161 10.18 -0.20 1.49
CA SER A 161 9.44 0.85 2.19
C SER A 161 9.18 2.06 1.28
N ILE A 162 10.16 2.45 0.47
CA ILE A 162 10.02 3.53 -0.51
C ILE A 162 9.02 3.11 -1.60
N ILE A 163 9.13 1.90 -2.15
CA ILE A 163 8.21 1.40 -3.18
C ILE A 163 6.77 1.46 -2.70
N ALA A 164 6.50 1.11 -1.44
CA ALA A 164 5.16 1.16 -0.85
C ALA A 164 4.54 2.57 -0.84
N THR A 165 5.37 3.63 -0.84
CA THR A 165 4.91 5.04 -0.86
C THR A 165 4.71 5.61 -2.26
N LEU A 166 5.25 4.95 -3.29
CA LEU A 166 5.18 5.44 -4.67
C LEU A 166 3.78 5.26 -5.27
N PRO A 167 3.37 6.12 -6.22
CA PRO A 167 2.14 5.93 -6.97
C PRO A 167 2.07 4.55 -7.64
N GLY A 168 1.02 3.78 -7.34
CA GLY A 168 0.88 2.41 -7.81
C GLY A 168 1.87 1.43 -7.19
N GLN A 169 2.56 1.80 -6.10
CA GLN A 169 3.49 0.98 -5.32
C GLN A 169 4.54 0.30 -6.21
N ARG A 170 5.12 1.06 -7.13
CA ARG A 170 6.06 0.53 -8.10
C ARG A 170 7.15 1.53 -8.51
N MET A 171 8.30 1.01 -8.86
CA MET A 171 9.39 1.75 -9.51
C MET A 171 9.37 1.49 -11.02
N ASN A 172 9.08 2.53 -11.79
CA ASN A 172 9.02 2.44 -13.25
C ASN A 172 10.41 2.37 -13.86
N ILE A 173 10.56 1.54 -14.91
CA ILE A 173 11.75 1.38 -15.74
C ILE A 173 11.47 1.92 -17.14
N GLY A 174 12.39 2.70 -17.69
CA GLY A 174 12.30 3.18 -19.06
C GLY A 174 13.39 4.18 -19.41
N ILE A 175 13.48 4.53 -20.70
CA ILE A 175 14.44 5.53 -21.16
C ILE A 175 14.02 6.93 -20.72
N GLY A 176 14.96 7.71 -20.19
CA GLY A 176 14.73 9.06 -19.68
C GLY A 176 14.03 9.12 -18.33
N LYS A 177 14.48 10.04 -17.46
CA LYS A 177 13.97 10.14 -16.08
C LYS A 177 12.55 10.70 -15.99
N LYS A 178 12.22 11.72 -16.79
CA LYS A 178 10.92 12.38 -16.80
C LYS A 178 10.44 12.57 -18.24
N ILE A 179 9.42 11.85 -18.61
CA ILE A 179 8.93 11.80 -19.98
C ILE A 179 7.45 12.15 -20.06
N LYS A 180 7.07 12.82 -21.16
CA LYS A 180 5.67 13.05 -21.51
C LYS A 180 5.20 11.94 -22.43
N LEU A 181 4.19 11.20 -21.97
CA LEU A 181 3.55 10.16 -22.80
C LEU A 181 2.66 10.78 -23.87
N GLN A 182 2.26 9.99 -24.86
CA GLN A 182 1.33 10.42 -25.92
C GLN A 182 -0.03 10.89 -25.36
N SER A 183 -0.45 10.34 -24.24
CA SER A 183 -1.65 10.75 -23.49
C SER A 183 -1.54 12.13 -22.83
N GLY A 184 -0.36 12.77 -22.86
CA GLY A 184 -0.06 14.01 -22.16
C GLY A 184 0.35 13.84 -20.69
N VAL A 185 0.23 12.63 -20.15
CA VAL A 185 0.62 12.32 -18.76
C VAL A 185 2.14 12.34 -18.64
N ILE A 186 2.64 12.92 -17.54
CA ILE A 186 4.06 12.88 -17.21
C ILE A 186 4.34 11.58 -16.45
N ARG A 187 5.24 10.77 -16.99
CA ARG A 187 5.75 9.56 -16.34
C ARG A 187 7.13 9.85 -15.75
N ILE A 188 7.34 9.38 -14.54
CA ILE A 188 8.65 9.34 -13.89
C ILE A 188 9.15 7.91 -13.95
N ASN A 189 10.33 7.70 -14.56
CA ASN A 189 11.06 6.46 -14.47
C ASN A 189 12.06 6.57 -13.31
N HIS A 190 11.84 5.76 -12.29
CA HIS A 190 12.71 5.70 -11.10
C HIS A 190 14.01 4.97 -11.41
N ILE A 191 13.94 4.01 -12.33
CA ILE A 191 15.05 3.28 -12.93
C ILE A 191 15.15 3.79 -14.37
N ALA A 192 15.85 4.90 -14.52
CA ALA A 192 15.93 5.59 -15.80
C ALA A 192 17.18 5.17 -16.56
N VAL A 193 17.00 4.60 -17.76
CA VAL A 193 18.08 4.39 -18.72
C VAL A 193 18.44 5.74 -19.33
N ASP A 194 19.73 6.01 -19.47
CA ASP A 194 20.23 7.30 -19.94
C ASP A 194 19.80 7.56 -21.39
N ASP A 195 19.20 8.72 -21.64
CA ASP A 195 18.72 9.17 -22.94
C ASP A 195 19.57 10.27 -23.57
N ASN A 196 20.79 10.49 -23.04
CA ASN A 196 21.70 11.49 -23.55
C ASN A 196 22.22 11.10 -24.95
N PRO A 197 21.87 11.86 -26.03
CA PRO A 197 22.26 11.53 -27.39
C PRO A 197 23.77 11.58 -27.63
N GLN A 198 24.53 12.21 -26.74
CA GLN A 198 25.99 12.31 -26.80
C GLN A 198 26.68 11.37 -25.79
N GLY A 199 25.88 10.57 -25.06
CA GLY A 199 26.41 9.57 -24.14
C GLY A 199 27.05 8.40 -24.86
N GLU A 200 28.08 7.82 -24.26
CA GLU A 200 28.84 6.68 -24.81
C GLU A 200 27.95 5.49 -25.15
N HIS A 201 26.88 5.27 -24.37
CA HIS A 201 25.95 4.14 -24.48
C HIS A 201 24.65 4.47 -25.20
N PHE A 202 24.52 5.63 -25.82
CA PHE A 202 23.24 6.05 -26.46
C PHE A 202 22.74 5.04 -27.48
N ASP A 203 23.62 4.47 -28.29
CA ASP A 203 23.24 3.49 -29.33
C ASP A 203 22.66 2.21 -28.74
N GLN A 204 23.06 1.83 -27.53
CA GLN A 204 22.51 0.70 -26.79
C GLN A 204 21.19 1.08 -26.14
N ASN A 205 21.14 2.23 -25.48
CA ASN A 205 20.03 2.68 -24.65
C ASN A 205 18.77 3.04 -25.48
N LYS A 206 18.93 3.55 -26.70
CA LYS A 206 17.82 4.05 -27.55
C LYS A 206 16.72 3.04 -27.85
N TYR A 207 16.99 1.76 -27.66
CA TYR A 207 16.01 0.69 -27.86
C TYR A 207 15.15 0.40 -26.64
N VAL A 208 15.46 0.98 -25.48
CA VAL A 208 14.63 0.87 -24.30
C VAL A 208 13.42 1.79 -24.44
N SER A 209 12.23 1.26 -24.23
CA SER A 209 10.99 2.03 -24.33
C SER A 209 10.82 3.00 -23.17
N ARG A 210 10.06 4.09 -23.38
CA ARG A 210 9.70 5.06 -22.32
C ARG A 210 8.92 4.42 -21.18
N SER A 211 8.11 3.41 -21.49
CA SER A 211 7.35 2.59 -20.52
C SER A 211 7.72 1.13 -20.79
N HIS A 212 8.87 0.71 -20.25
CA HIS A 212 9.43 -0.60 -20.56
C HIS A 212 8.97 -1.69 -19.63
N ALA A 213 9.16 -1.45 -18.33
CA ALA A 213 8.81 -2.37 -17.24
C ALA A 213 8.60 -1.58 -15.94
N TYR A 214 8.29 -2.29 -14.87
CA TYR A 214 8.32 -1.76 -13.51
C TYR A 214 8.67 -2.86 -12.50
N ILE A 215 9.14 -2.46 -11.33
CA ILE A 215 9.38 -3.34 -10.19
C ILE A 215 8.41 -2.97 -9.07
N THR A 216 7.74 -3.98 -8.54
CA THR A 216 6.95 -3.93 -7.31
C THR A 216 7.69 -4.71 -6.21
N PHE A 217 7.24 -4.53 -4.98
CA PHE A 217 7.63 -5.38 -3.88
C PHE A 217 6.40 -6.10 -3.30
N ASN A 218 6.56 -7.38 -3.04
CA ASN A 218 5.55 -8.21 -2.42
C ASN A 218 6.25 -9.07 -1.35
N GLU A 219 5.64 -9.18 -0.19
CA GLU A 219 6.26 -9.84 0.97
C GLU A 219 6.57 -11.32 0.72
N ASN A 220 5.74 -11.99 -0.08
CA ASN A 220 5.90 -13.42 -0.38
C ASN A 220 6.93 -13.71 -1.46
N GLU A 221 7.01 -12.84 -2.48
CA GLU A 221 7.84 -13.04 -3.67
C GLU A 221 9.06 -12.13 -3.71
N GLY A 222 9.13 -11.13 -2.82
CA GLY A 222 10.17 -10.12 -2.83
C GLY A 222 9.98 -9.08 -3.92
N PHE A 223 11.07 -8.68 -4.59
CA PHE A 223 11.01 -7.76 -5.72
C PHE A 223 10.54 -8.50 -6.98
N VAL A 224 9.52 -7.97 -7.63
CA VAL A 224 8.90 -8.58 -8.82
C VAL A 224 9.02 -7.63 -9.99
N LEU A 225 9.68 -8.09 -11.06
CA LEU A 225 9.75 -7.38 -12.33
C LEU A 225 8.50 -7.69 -13.16
N THR A 226 7.81 -6.66 -13.64
CA THR A 226 6.67 -6.79 -14.55
C THR A 226 6.95 -6.01 -15.83
N VAL A 227 6.80 -6.67 -16.98
CA VAL A 227 7.00 -6.04 -18.28
C VAL A 227 5.76 -5.27 -18.72
N GLU A 228 5.94 -4.06 -19.23
CA GLU A 228 4.88 -3.26 -19.85
C GLU A 228 4.84 -3.50 -21.39
N LEU A 229 3.81 -2.97 -22.06
CA LEU A 229 3.66 -3.10 -23.52
C LEU A 229 4.91 -2.62 -24.29
N GLY A 230 5.58 -1.58 -23.79
CA GLY A 230 6.81 -1.05 -24.39
C GLY A 230 8.01 -1.98 -24.28
N GLY A 231 8.01 -2.92 -23.32
CA GLY A 231 9.07 -3.91 -23.11
C GLY A 231 8.85 -5.24 -23.84
N THR A 232 7.74 -5.36 -24.59
CA THR A 232 7.40 -6.58 -25.37
C THR A 232 7.26 -6.31 -26.86
N PRO A 233 8.23 -5.67 -27.52
CA PRO A 233 8.10 -5.44 -28.94
C PRO A 233 8.19 -6.76 -29.72
N ALA A 234 7.38 -6.87 -30.74
CA ALA A 234 7.44 -7.97 -31.69
C ALA A 234 8.85 -8.03 -32.31
N GLY A 235 9.64 -8.98 -31.92
CA GLY A 235 10.90 -9.33 -32.59
C GLY A 235 12.18 -9.21 -31.73
N LYS A 236 12.90 -8.12 -31.81
CA LYS A 236 14.33 -8.08 -31.43
C LYS A 236 14.63 -7.51 -30.03
N HIS A 237 13.71 -6.81 -29.39
CA HIS A 237 13.97 -6.01 -28.19
C HIS A 237 13.10 -6.51 -27.02
N ARG A 238 13.34 -7.74 -26.59
CA ARG A 238 12.57 -8.40 -25.53
C ARG A 238 13.15 -8.08 -24.17
N THR A 239 12.29 -7.97 -23.19
CA THR A 239 12.71 -8.06 -21.80
C THR A 239 12.95 -9.52 -21.44
N MET A 240 14.07 -9.81 -20.80
CA MET A 240 14.42 -11.13 -20.33
C MET A 240 15.04 -11.04 -18.94
N VAL A 241 14.88 -12.10 -18.16
CA VAL A 241 15.66 -12.31 -16.94
C VAL A 241 16.57 -13.51 -17.19
N PHE A 242 17.87 -13.32 -17.01
CA PHE A 242 18.85 -14.39 -17.13
C PHE A 242 19.27 -14.81 -15.74
N ARG A 243 19.00 -16.07 -15.39
CA ARG A 243 19.21 -16.68 -14.09
C ARG A 243 19.79 -18.07 -14.23
N ASN A 244 20.90 -18.36 -13.56
CA ASN A 244 21.49 -19.71 -13.54
C ASN A 244 21.65 -20.33 -14.94
N ASN A 245 22.14 -19.55 -15.89
CA ASN A 245 22.30 -19.92 -17.32
C ASN A 245 20.99 -20.24 -18.06
N LYS A 246 19.86 -19.76 -17.57
CA LYS A 246 18.55 -19.91 -18.22
C LYS A 246 17.94 -18.55 -18.53
N GLU A 247 17.34 -18.46 -19.73
CA GLU A 247 16.56 -17.29 -20.14
C GLU A 247 15.11 -17.44 -19.70
N ILE A 248 14.59 -16.45 -19.01
CA ILE A 248 13.17 -16.29 -18.72
C ILE A 248 12.68 -15.15 -19.60
N ARG A 249 11.96 -15.46 -20.66
CA ARG A 249 11.49 -14.48 -21.65
C ARG A 249 10.19 -13.85 -21.16
N MET A 250 10.11 -12.54 -21.23
CA MET A 250 8.93 -11.78 -20.84
C MET A 250 8.22 -11.23 -22.09
N ASP A 251 7.61 -12.14 -22.84
CA ASP A 251 7.06 -11.85 -24.19
C ASP A 251 5.64 -11.24 -24.15
N ILE A 252 4.96 -11.26 -23.02
CA ILE A 252 3.56 -10.83 -22.87
C ILE A 252 3.49 -9.65 -21.88
N PRO A 253 2.83 -8.53 -22.26
CA PRO A 253 2.60 -7.42 -21.32
C PRO A 253 1.89 -7.89 -20.06
N GLY A 254 2.38 -7.43 -18.90
CA GLY A 254 1.87 -7.86 -17.60
C GLY A 254 2.49 -9.18 -17.07
N MET A 255 3.33 -9.83 -17.86
CA MET A 255 4.10 -10.97 -17.35
C MET A 255 5.03 -10.49 -16.22
N ALA A 256 5.01 -11.21 -15.10
CA ALA A 256 5.74 -10.90 -13.89
C ALA A 256 6.71 -12.03 -13.53
N VAL A 257 7.89 -11.65 -13.02
CA VAL A 257 8.94 -12.59 -12.60
C VAL A 257 9.50 -12.10 -11.25
N PRO A 258 9.41 -12.89 -10.17
CA PRO A 258 10.12 -12.61 -8.93
C PRO A 258 11.63 -12.60 -9.19
N LEU A 259 12.32 -11.57 -8.70
CA LEU A 259 13.76 -11.40 -8.88
C LEU A 259 14.54 -12.11 -7.77
N GLU A 260 15.62 -12.78 -8.15
CA GLU A 260 16.56 -13.42 -7.24
C GLU A 260 17.92 -12.72 -7.28
N ASN A 261 18.67 -12.84 -6.19
CA ASN A 261 20.00 -12.28 -6.12
C ASN A 261 20.90 -12.84 -7.23
N GLY A 262 21.52 -11.95 -7.99
CA GLY A 262 22.38 -12.32 -9.13
C GLY A 262 21.67 -12.35 -10.48
N ASP A 263 20.37 -12.06 -10.54
CA ASP A 263 19.64 -11.97 -11.81
C ASP A 263 20.22 -10.86 -12.69
N GLN A 264 20.25 -11.14 -13.99
CA GLN A 264 20.52 -10.14 -15.01
C GLN A 264 19.22 -9.82 -15.75
N ILE A 265 18.81 -8.56 -15.67
CA ILE A 265 17.62 -8.05 -16.37
C ILE A 265 18.08 -7.45 -17.69
N ILE A 266 17.72 -8.09 -18.78
CA ILE A 266 18.07 -7.63 -20.13
C ILE A 266 16.92 -6.82 -20.68
N LEU A 267 17.16 -5.53 -20.89
CA LEU A 267 16.23 -4.61 -21.52
C LEU A 267 16.63 -4.44 -22.99
N SER A 268 15.78 -4.81 -23.92
CA SER A 268 16.00 -4.59 -25.35
C SER A 268 17.27 -5.18 -25.99
N ARG A 269 17.88 -6.20 -25.46
CA ARG A 269 19.15 -6.85 -25.86
C ARG A 269 20.44 -6.11 -25.52
N GLU A 270 20.40 -4.79 -25.49
CA GLU A 270 21.60 -3.93 -25.47
C GLU A 270 21.85 -3.34 -24.07
N VAL A 271 20.87 -3.41 -23.19
CA VAL A 271 20.98 -2.90 -21.82
C VAL A 271 20.76 -4.06 -20.84
N THR A 272 21.80 -4.34 -20.06
CA THR A 272 21.76 -5.40 -19.06
C THR A 272 21.95 -4.79 -17.67
N LEU A 273 21.01 -5.04 -16.78
CA LEU A 273 21.04 -4.61 -15.39
C LEU A 273 21.29 -5.82 -14.48
N TYR A 274 22.21 -5.69 -13.56
CA TYR A 274 22.46 -6.66 -12.49
C TYR A 274 21.57 -6.33 -11.30
N PHE A 275 20.85 -7.32 -10.78
CA PHE A 275 20.06 -7.24 -9.57
C PHE A 275 20.79 -7.91 -8.42
N GLY A 276 21.06 -7.16 -7.36
CA GLY A 276 21.73 -7.64 -6.16
C GLY A 276 20.92 -7.33 -4.90
N ILE A 277 20.64 -8.32 -4.08
CA ILE A 277 20.00 -8.13 -2.77
C ILE A 277 21.07 -7.56 -1.82
N LEU A 278 20.71 -6.49 -1.12
CA LEU A 278 21.55 -5.88 -0.10
C LEU A 278 21.22 -6.53 1.25
N ASN A 279 22.20 -7.18 1.85
CA ASN A 279 22.05 -7.67 3.21
C ASN A 279 22.15 -6.47 4.17
N ASN A 280 21.25 -6.37 5.11
CA ASN A 280 21.39 -5.44 6.22
C ASN A 280 22.45 -6.04 7.16
N ASP A 281 23.69 -5.57 7.04
CA ASP A 281 24.74 -5.85 8.03
C ASP A 281 24.49 -5.07 9.32
#